data_c96a9033731a876289803014a0fb967d
#
_entry.id   c96a9033731a876289803014a0fb967d
#
_cell.length_a   1.000
_cell.length_b   1.000
_cell.length_c   1.000
_cell.angle_alpha   90.00
_cell.angle_beta   90.00
_cell.angle_gamma   90.00
#
_symmetry.space_group_name_H-M   'P 1'
#
loop_
_entity.id
_entity.type
_entity.pdbx_description
1 polymer ?
#
loop_
_entity_poly.entity_id
_entity_poly.type
_entity_poly.pdbx_seq_one_letter_code
_entity_poly.pdbx_strand_id
1 'polypeptide(L)'
;MAELGDYDASKPLHTKIEAQNSGSTDITFQSPRGGDVEATIVFPPDKEAGKRYPAAVYTHPYRFTRALYYREALDLAERGVAVLLVNGAMSREDLAQADLLDPVYAADAFRSYVRHDLVDLRRSLDYLEGRDDIDDQIAVVGQEYGALAAGGLAAVDDRVDALVLSTVPAEPSRYWAKELVPQETFESFHELLRDFDPVRLLGSFDGDVLIQNPRRDDDWPLREYERLAEDADGAEVKWYPDYGHQLGPEADTDRQEWLAQELTGR
;
A
#
# COMPACT_ATOMS: atom_id res chain seq x y z
N MET A 1 14.31 5.72 -9.12
CA MET A 1 13.05 5.01 -8.86
C MET A 1 13.15 3.52 -9.19
N ALA A 2 13.42 3.10 -10.44
CA ALA A 2 13.50 1.67 -10.80
C ALA A 2 14.40 0.84 -9.85
N GLU A 3 15.60 1.32 -9.54
CA GLU A 3 16.54 0.64 -8.64
C GLU A 3 16.02 0.43 -7.20
N LEU A 4 15.01 1.20 -6.74
CA LEU A 4 14.47 1.06 -5.40
C LEU A 4 13.65 -0.22 -5.21
N GLY A 5 12.96 -0.64 -6.26
CA GLY A 5 12.14 -1.84 -6.27
C GLY A 5 12.78 -3.06 -6.96
N ASP A 6 14.05 -2.99 -7.35
CA ASP A 6 14.70 -4.07 -8.08
C ASP A 6 14.87 -5.34 -7.24
N TYR A 7 14.52 -6.46 -7.84
CA TYR A 7 14.68 -7.79 -7.27
C TYR A 7 14.81 -8.85 -8.38
N ASP A 8 15.26 -10.03 -8.02
CA ASP A 8 15.35 -11.16 -8.93
C ASP A 8 13.97 -11.89 -9.00
N ALA A 9 13.17 -11.52 -10.01
CA ALA A 9 11.85 -12.10 -10.25
C ALA A 9 11.91 -13.59 -10.63
N SER A 10 13.08 -14.12 -11.04
CA SER A 10 13.24 -15.53 -11.37
C SER A 10 13.26 -16.47 -10.14
N LYS A 11 13.44 -15.90 -8.94
CA LYS A 11 13.38 -16.66 -7.70
C LYS A 11 11.96 -17.19 -7.47
N PRO A 12 11.80 -18.47 -7.11
CA PRO A 12 10.49 -19.04 -6.85
C PRO A 12 9.84 -18.37 -5.63
N LEU A 13 8.51 -18.23 -5.65
CA LEU A 13 7.72 -17.66 -4.55
C LEU A 13 7.71 -18.55 -3.31
N HIS A 14 7.85 -19.86 -3.48
CA HIS A 14 7.70 -20.85 -2.40
C HIS A 14 6.43 -20.64 -1.57
N THR A 15 5.32 -20.35 -2.27
CA THR A 15 4.02 -20.09 -1.63
C THR A 15 3.57 -21.29 -0.80
N LYS A 16 3.11 -21.02 0.43
CA LYS A 16 2.50 -21.99 1.33
C LYS A 16 1.09 -21.50 1.69
N ILE A 17 0.17 -22.44 1.83
CA ILE A 17 -1.15 -22.20 2.42
C ILE A 17 -1.04 -22.49 3.90
N GLU A 18 -1.28 -21.46 4.73
CA GLU A 18 -1.20 -21.57 6.19
C GLU A 18 -2.57 -21.92 6.80
N ALA A 19 -3.64 -21.31 6.25
CA ALA A 19 -5.00 -21.61 6.67
C ALA A 19 -6.00 -21.35 5.54
N GLN A 20 -7.09 -22.10 5.52
CA GLN A 20 -8.24 -21.88 4.64
C GLN A 20 -9.51 -21.73 5.45
N ASN A 21 -10.21 -20.64 5.22
CA ASN A 21 -11.50 -20.31 5.80
C ASN A 21 -12.55 -20.18 4.70
N SER A 22 -13.82 -20.06 5.08
CA SER A 22 -14.88 -19.78 4.12
C SER A 22 -14.69 -18.37 3.51
N GLY A 23 -14.20 -18.32 2.26
CA GLY A 23 -14.00 -17.08 1.49
C GLY A 23 -12.61 -16.44 1.60
N SER A 24 -11.72 -16.96 2.46
CA SER A 24 -10.33 -16.44 2.54
C SER A 24 -9.31 -17.55 2.70
N THR A 25 -8.08 -17.25 2.26
CA THR A 25 -6.93 -18.17 2.40
C THR A 25 -5.74 -17.36 2.91
N ASP A 26 -5.19 -17.76 4.05
CA ASP A 26 -3.93 -17.24 4.55
C ASP A 26 -2.78 -17.96 3.86
N ILE A 27 -1.83 -17.18 3.36
CA ILE A 27 -0.66 -17.67 2.64
C ILE A 27 0.61 -17.01 3.15
N THR A 28 1.72 -17.68 2.91
CA THR A 28 3.04 -17.04 2.96
C THR A 28 3.75 -17.23 1.63
N PHE A 29 4.61 -16.29 1.26
CA PHE A 29 5.54 -16.41 0.14
C PHE A 29 6.87 -15.75 0.49
N GLN A 30 7.96 -16.18 -0.16
CA GLN A 30 9.28 -15.67 0.16
C GLN A 30 9.54 -14.27 -0.41
N SER A 31 10.04 -13.39 0.45
CA SER A 31 10.61 -12.11 0.04
C SER A 31 11.99 -12.32 -0.58
N PRO A 32 12.29 -11.70 -1.73
CA PRO A 32 13.65 -11.68 -2.29
C PRO A 32 14.67 -11.01 -1.38
N ARG A 33 14.20 -10.19 -0.44
CA ARG A 33 14.99 -9.49 0.56
C ARG A 33 15.17 -10.26 1.87
N GLY A 34 14.61 -11.46 1.95
CA GLY A 34 14.68 -12.37 3.09
C GLY A 34 13.38 -12.43 3.90
N GLY A 35 13.17 -13.59 4.52
CA GLY A 35 11.98 -13.91 5.32
C GLY A 35 10.75 -14.25 4.48
N ASP A 36 9.66 -14.54 5.17
CA ASP A 36 8.37 -14.87 4.56
C ASP A 36 7.43 -13.64 4.67
N VAL A 37 6.69 -13.37 3.59
CA VAL A 37 5.62 -12.36 3.53
C VAL A 37 4.32 -13.06 3.85
N GLU A 38 3.62 -12.61 4.88
CA GLU A 38 2.29 -13.09 5.22
C GLU A 38 1.23 -12.31 4.45
N ALA A 39 0.31 -13.02 3.83
CA ALA A 39 -0.81 -12.41 3.12
C ALA A 39 -2.10 -13.21 3.32
N THR A 40 -3.23 -12.56 3.07
CA THR A 40 -4.56 -13.18 3.05
C THR A 40 -5.23 -12.85 1.72
N ILE A 41 -5.58 -13.86 0.94
CA ILE A 41 -6.37 -13.66 -0.28
C ILE A 41 -7.84 -13.94 0.01
N VAL A 42 -8.70 -13.03 -0.43
CA VAL A 42 -10.16 -13.10 -0.32
C VAL A 42 -10.74 -13.09 -1.73
N PHE A 43 -11.63 -14.01 -2.03
CA PHE A 43 -12.33 -14.09 -3.32
C PHE A 43 -13.83 -13.77 -3.16
N PRO A 44 -14.49 -13.34 -4.25
CA PRO A 44 -15.94 -13.25 -4.30
C PRO A 44 -16.61 -14.53 -3.77
N PRO A 45 -17.67 -14.39 -2.94
CA PRO A 45 -18.34 -15.54 -2.32
C PRO A 45 -18.91 -16.53 -3.35
N ASP A 46 -19.35 -16.02 -4.51
CA ASP A 46 -19.88 -16.80 -5.62
C ASP A 46 -18.80 -17.08 -6.68
N LYS A 47 -17.58 -17.36 -6.25
CA LYS A 47 -16.47 -17.66 -7.16
C LYS A 47 -16.79 -18.82 -8.11
N GLU A 48 -16.77 -18.51 -9.41
CA GLU A 48 -17.05 -19.45 -10.48
C GLU A 48 -15.78 -20.12 -11.00
N ALA A 49 -15.86 -21.42 -11.27
CA ALA A 49 -14.74 -22.15 -11.86
C ALA A 49 -14.41 -21.61 -13.28
N GLY A 50 -13.13 -21.30 -13.51
CA GLY A 50 -12.65 -20.78 -14.81
C GLY A 50 -12.91 -19.30 -15.05
N LYS A 51 -13.54 -18.59 -14.12
CA LYS A 51 -13.66 -17.13 -14.16
C LYS A 51 -12.42 -16.49 -13.57
N ARG A 52 -11.94 -15.44 -14.21
CA ARG A 52 -10.88 -14.57 -13.71
C ARG A 52 -11.50 -13.33 -13.07
N TYR A 53 -10.86 -12.83 -12.02
CA TYR A 53 -11.32 -11.69 -11.23
C TYR A 53 -10.24 -10.62 -11.20
N PRO A 54 -10.62 -9.34 -11.30
CA PRO A 54 -9.70 -8.25 -11.00
C PRO A 54 -9.26 -8.31 -9.53
N ALA A 55 -8.12 -7.72 -9.22
CA ALA A 55 -7.58 -7.79 -7.87
C ALA A 55 -7.21 -6.43 -7.29
N ALA A 56 -7.37 -6.28 -5.97
CA ALA A 56 -6.86 -5.17 -5.21
C ALA A 56 -5.85 -5.65 -4.16
N VAL A 57 -4.66 -5.05 -4.14
CA VAL A 57 -3.60 -5.34 -3.15
C VAL A 57 -3.61 -4.25 -2.09
N TYR A 58 -3.76 -4.63 -0.83
CA TYR A 58 -3.82 -3.70 0.30
C TYR A 58 -2.56 -3.78 1.15
N THR A 59 -2.00 -2.63 1.46
CA THR A 59 -0.92 -2.47 2.44
C THR A 59 -1.34 -1.50 3.54
N HIS A 60 -0.93 -1.80 4.78
CA HIS A 60 -1.49 -1.19 5.99
C HIS A 60 -0.65 -0.03 6.54
N PRO A 61 -1.23 0.85 7.38
CA PRO A 61 -0.51 1.91 8.06
C PRO A 61 0.47 1.37 9.10
N TYR A 62 1.37 2.25 9.56
CA TYR A 62 2.36 1.93 10.58
C TYR A 62 1.72 1.34 11.85
N ARG A 63 2.34 0.30 12.43
CA ARG A 63 1.87 -0.43 13.63
C ARG A 63 0.58 -1.23 13.50
N PHE A 64 0.03 -1.31 12.29
CA PHE A 64 -1.09 -2.21 12.01
C PHE A 64 -0.60 -3.48 11.30
N THR A 65 -1.53 -4.34 10.97
CA THR A 65 -1.32 -5.53 10.15
C THR A 65 -2.39 -5.62 9.08
N ARG A 66 -2.22 -6.54 8.13
CA ARG A 66 -3.22 -6.84 7.11
C ARG A 66 -4.64 -7.06 7.64
N ALA A 67 -4.76 -7.52 8.89
CA ALA A 67 -6.06 -7.77 9.52
C ALA A 67 -6.95 -6.53 9.63
N LEU A 68 -6.36 -5.32 9.59
CA LEU A 68 -7.12 -4.06 9.60
C LEU A 68 -8.18 -4.02 8.51
N TYR A 69 -7.83 -4.51 7.31
CA TYR A 69 -8.69 -4.42 6.13
C TYR A 69 -9.53 -5.68 5.86
N TYR A 70 -9.53 -6.67 6.79
CA TYR A 70 -10.19 -7.94 6.53
C TYR A 70 -11.69 -7.78 6.25
N ARG A 71 -12.37 -6.91 7.00
CA ARG A 71 -13.79 -6.64 6.77
C ARG A 71 -14.03 -5.96 5.42
N GLU A 72 -13.23 -4.96 5.11
CA GLU A 72 -13.30 -4.26 3.83
C GLU A 72 -13.02 -5.20 2.65
N ALA A 73 -12.06 -6.11 2.80
CA ALA A 73 -11.77 -7.11 1.78
C ALA A 73 -12.96 -8.03 1.48
N LEU A 74 -13.73 -8.41 2.50
CA LEU A 74 -14.96 -9.19 2.30
C LEU A 74 -16.02 -8.37 1.56
N ASP A 75 -16.22 -7.12 1.97
CA ASP A 75 -17.23 -6.23 1.37
C ASP A 75 -16.87 -5.89 -0.09
N LEU A 76 -15.58 -5.72 -0.42
CA LEU A 76 -15.11 -5.52 -1.81
C LEU A 76 -15.19 -6.81 -2.64
N ALA A 77 -14.95 -7.96 -2.03
CA ALA A 77 -15.11 -9.25 -2.70
C ALA A 77 -16.58 -9.51 -3.11
N GLU A 78 -17.55 -9.10 -2.30
CA GLU A 78 -18.98 -9.15 -2.68
C GLU A 78 -19.29 -8.29 -3.93
N ARG A 79 -18.43 -7.31 -4.26
CA ARG A 79 -18.53 -6.47 -5.45
C ARG A 79 -17.81 -7.06 -6.67
N GLY A 80 -17.20 -8.24 -6.54
CA GLY A 80 -16.58 -8.98 -7.64
C GLY A 80 -15.08 -8.79 -7.81
N VAL A 81 -14.39 -8.19 -6.85
CA VAL A 81 -12.94 -7.97 -6.85
C VAL A 81 -12.27 -8.95 -5.89
N ALA A 82 -11.22 -9.65 -6.32
CA ALA A 82 -10.38 -10.41 -5.41
C ALA A 82 -9.48 -9.45 -4.61
N VAL A 83 -9.24 -9.73 -3.32
CA VAL A 83 -8.43 -8.85 -2.48
C VAL A 83 -7.26 -9.60 -1.87
N LEU A 84 -6.05 -9.07 -2.04
CA LEU A 84 -4.84 -9.57 -1.39
C LEU A 84 -4.41 -8.58 -0.31
N LEU A 85 -4.55 -8.97 0.94
CA LEU A 85 -4.09 -8.22 2.11
C LEU A 85 -2.66 -8.65 2.43
N VAL A 86 -1.71 -7.70 2.49
CA VAL A 86 -0.29 -7.99 2.66
C VAL A 86 0.24 -7.38 3.96
N ASN A 87 0.98 -8.16 4.75
CA ASN A 87 1.72 -7.63 5.88
C ASN A 87 2.99 -6.92 5.40
N GLY A 88 3.13 -5.67 5.80
CA GLY A 88 4.33 -4.89 5.54
C GLY A 88 5.51 -5.32 6.42
N ALA A 89 6.72 -4.95 5.99
CA ALA A 89 7.98 -5.27 6.65
C ALA A 89 8.02 -4.83 8.12
N MET A 90 7.39 -3.70 8.45
CA MET A 90 7.33 -3.19 9.82
C MET A 90 6.48 -4.03 10.77
N SER A 91 5.59 -4.88 10.26
CA SER A 91 4.80 -5.80 11.09
C SER A 91 5.47 -7.15 11.30
N ARG A 92 6.64 -7.38 10.69
CA ARG A 92 7.35 -8.65 10.73
C ARG A 92 8.23 -8.74 11.97
N GLU A 93 8.17 -9.87 12.66
CA GLU A 93 8.96 -10.12 13.88
C GLU A 93 10.46 -10.27 13.60
N ASP A 94 10.83 -10.70 12.37
CA ASP A 94 12.21 -10.93 11.97
C ASP A 94 12.98 -9.65 11.60
N LEU A 95 12.28 -8.52 11.49
CA LEU A 95 12.90 -7.23 11.22
C LEU A 95 13.00 -6.41 12.51
N ALA A 96 14.23 -6.05 12.87
CA ALA A 96 14.51 -5.32 14.12
C ALA A 96 13.96 -3.88 14.04
N GLN A 97 12.90 -3.60 14.76
CA GLN A 97 12.34 -2.24 14.89
C GLN A 97 13.20 -1.33 15.77
N ALA A 98 14.21 -1.88 16.45
CA ALA A 98 15.08 -1.14 17.36
C ALA A 98 15.82 0.03 16.69
N ASP A 99 16.18 -0.11 15.41
CA ASP A 99 16.92 0.91 14.68
C ASP A 99 16.10 2.18 14.41
N LEU A 100 14.77 2.09 14.46
CA LEU A 100 13.89 3.27 14.34
C LEU A 100 13.92 4.16 15.59
N LEU A 101 14.38 3.62 16.73
CA LEU A 101 14.51 4.37 17.98
C LEU A 101 15.86 5.07 18.10
N ASP A 102 16.83 4.73 17.24
CA ASP A 102 18.14 5.40 17.19
C ASP A 102 18.11 6.47 16.07
N PRO A 103 18.18 7.77 16.43
CA PRO A 103 18.11 8.85 15.43
C PRO A 103 19.20 8.79 14.35
N VAL A 104 20.32 8.13 14.61
CA VAL A 104 21.43 7.99 13.65
C VAL A 104 21.09 7.00 12.54
N TYR A 105 20.36 5.94 12.88
CA TYR A 105 20.01 4.86 11.94
C TYR A 105 18.56 4.91 11.46
N ALA A 106 17.73 5.76 12.08
CA ALA A 106 16.28 5.80 11.80
C ALA A 106 15.96 6.00 10.32
N ALA A 107 16.69 6.88 9.62
CA ALA A 107 16.47 7.15 8.19
C ALA A 107 16.78 5.94 7.31
N ASP A 108 17.92 5.29 7.54
CA ASP A 108 18.33 4.11 6.77
C ASP A 108 17.40 2.91 7.06
N ALA A 109 17.03 2.73 8.33
CA ALA A 109 16.09 1.70 8.76
C ALA A 109 14.71 1.93 8.09
N PHE A 110 14.17 3.13 8.19
CA PHE A 110 12.87 3.47 7.61
C PHE A 110 12.88 3.29 6.08
N ARG A 111 13.90 3.79 5.40
CA ARG A 111 14.09 3.58 3.96
C ARG A 111 14.19 2.10 3.61
N SER A 112 14.90 1.32 4.43
CA SER A 112 15.01 -0.12 4.23
C SER A 112 13.66 -0.82 4.35
N TYR A 113 12.81 -0.43 5.30
CA TYR A 113 11.46 -0.99 5.45
C TYR A 113 10.58 -0.64 4.25
N VAL A 114 10.51 0.63 3.84
CA VAL A 114 9.69 1.03 2.66
C VAL A 114 10.16 0.30 1.39
N ARG A 115 11.47 0.15 1.20
CA ARG A 115 12.01 -0.62 0.07
C ARG A 115 11.69 -2.12 0.17
N HIS A 116 11.65 -2.66 1.39
CA HIS A 116 11.27 -4.05 1.62
C HIS A 116 9.81 -4.25 1.22
N ASP A 117 8.93 -3.36 1.70
CA ASP A 117 7.51 -3.38 1.37
C ASP A 117 7.27 -3.23 -0.13
N LEU A 118 7.98 -2.32 -0.80
CA LEU A 118 7.88 -2.15 -2.25
C LEU A 118 8.23 -3.45 -3.00
N VAL A 119 9.30 -4.14 -2.61
CA VAL A 119 9.70 -5.41 -3.22
C VAL A 119 8.69 -6.51 -2.90
N ASP A 120 8.19 -6.58 -1.67
CA ASP A 120 7.21 -7.57 -1.25
C ASP A 120 5.84 -7.36 -1.93
N LEU A 121 5.45 -6.10 -2.17
CA LEU A 121 4.27 -5.78 -2.98
C LEU A 121 4.47 -6.19 -4.46
N ARG A 122 5.64 -5.98 -5.05
CA ARG A 122 5.94 -6.49 -6.39
C ARG A 122 5.87 -8.03 -6.44
N ARG A 123 6.35 -8.72 -5.40
CA ARG A 123 6.18 -10.17 -5.26
C ARG A 123 4.72 -10.59 -5.08
N SER A 124 3.91 -9.75 -4.47
CA SER A 124 2.46 -9.96 -4.41
C SER A 124 1.82 -9.93 -5.80
N LEU A 125 2.29 -9.05 -6.70
CA LEU A 125 1.87 -9.05 -8.10
C LEU A 125 2.34 -10.32 -8.84
N ASP A 126 3.56 -10.80 -8.59
CA ASP A 126 4.03 -12.07 -9.17
C ASP A 126 3.16 -13.26 -8.70
N TYR A 127 2.71 -13.23 -7.45
CA TYR A 127 1.78 -14.24 -6.93
C TYR A 127 0.41 -14.18 -7.64
N LEU A 128 -0.14 -12.98 -7.85
CA LEU A 128 -1.42 -12.80 -8.53
C LEU A 128 -1.33 -13.20 -10.01
N GLU A 129 -0.28 -12.77 -10.71
CA GLU A 129 -0.03 -13.10 -12.13
C GLU A 129 0.12 -14.61 -12.37
N GLY A 130 0.72 -15.33 -11.41
CA GLY A 130 0.86 -16.79 -11.46
C GLY A 130 -0.44 -17.58 -11.24
N ARG A 131 -1.60 -16.91 -11.11
CA ARG A 131 -2.90 -17.52 -10.83
C ARG A 131 -3.81 -17.52 -12.04
N ASP A 132 -4.50 -18.64 -12.27
CA ASP A 132 -5.47 -18.80 -13.37
C ASP A 132 -6.81 -18.09 -13.09
N ASP A 133 -7.06 -17.69 -11.83
CA ASP A 133 -8.33 -17.10 -11.37
C ASP A 133 -8.23 -15.58 -11.11
N ILE A 134 -7.11 -14.95 -11.46
CA ILE A 134 -6.92 -13.49 -11.42
C ILE A 134 -6.73 -12.97 -12.85
N ASP A 135 -7.35 -11.86 -13.19
CA ASP A 135 -7.12 -11.17 -14.46
C ASP A 135 -6.00 -10.10 -14.35
N ASP A 136 -5.84 -9.30 -15.39
CA ASP A 136 -4.79 -8.31 -15.52
C ASP A 136 -5.17 -6.91 -14.98
N GLN A 137 -6.38 -6.75 -14.43
CA GLN A 137 -6.82 -5.49 -13.81
C GLN A 137 -6.43 -5.50 -12.32
N ILE A 138 -5.45 -4.69 -11.94
CA ILE A 138 -4.90 -4.68 -10.59
C ILE A 138 -4.88 -3.26 -10.01
N ALA A 139 -5.49 -3.09 -8.84
CA ALA A 139 -5.34 -1.89 -8.03
C ALA A 139 -4.40 -2.13 -6.84
N VAL A 140 -3.78 -1.06 -6.36
CA VAL A 140 -3.07 -1.04 -5.09
C VAL A 140 -3.63 0.01 -4.15
N VAL A 141 -3.76 -0.33 -2.87
CA VAL A 141 -4.32 0.51 -1.82
C VAL A 141 -3.32 0.67 -0.69
N GLY A 142 -3.01 1.90 -0.34
CA GLY A 142 -2.15 2.21 0.79
C GLY A 142 -2.69 3.35 1.64
N GLN A 143 -2.50 3.23 2.94
CA GLN A 143 -2.86 4.26 3.90
C GLN A 143 -1.63 4.63 4.72
N GLU A 144 -1.44 5.94 4.97
CA GLU A 144 -0.36 6.49 5.79
C GLU A 144 1.02 5.94 5.35
N TYR A 145 1.72 5.19 6.19
CA TYR A 145 2.97 4.51 5.85
C TYR A 145 2.83 3.57 4.64
N GLY A 146 1.75 2.80 4.57
CA GLY A 146 1.46 1.91 3.45
C GLY A 146 1.31 2.65 2.11
N ALA A 147 0.88 3.91 2.13
CA ALA A 147 0.75 4.73 0.93
C ALA A 147 2.09 5.00 0.22
N LEU A 148 3.21 5.00 0.95
CA LEU A 148 4.55 5.14 0.36
C LEU A 148 4.93 3.94 -0.50
N ALA A 149 4.71 2.74 0.05
CA ALA A 149 5.02 1.52 -0.68
C ALA A 149 4.03 1.30 -1.84
N ALA A 150 2.74 1.61 -1.65
CA ALA A 150 1.71 1.55 -2.69
C ALA A 150 2.00 2.53 -3.84
N GLY A 151 2.30 3.79 -3.53
CA GLY A 151 2.69 4.79 -4.52
C GLY A 151 4.01 4.43 -5.22
N GLY A 152 4.99 3.90 -4.46
CA GLY A 152 6.23 3.39 -5.01
C GLY A 152 6.02 2.23 -5.98
N LEU A 153 5.12 1.30 -5.66
CA LEU A 153 4.73 0.20 -6.54
C LEU A 153 4.12 0.72 -7.85
N ALA A 154 3.11 1.58 -7.76
CA ALA A 154 2.46 2.17 -8.92
C ALA A 154 3.43 2.92 -9.84
N ALA A 155 4.44 3.59 -9.27
CA ALA A 155 5.44 4.34 -10.03
C ALA A 155 6.49 3.48 -10.74
N VAL A 156 6.65 2.18 -10.40
CA VAL A 156 7.74 1.33 -10.93
C VAL A 156 7.27 0.00 -11.53
N ASP A 157 5.98 -0.29 -11.50
CA ASP A 157 5.44 -1.58 -11.97
C ASP A 157 4.18 -1.37 -12.81
N ASP A 158 4.31 -1.59 -14.11
CA ASP A 158 3.26 -1.34 -15.12
C ASP A 158 2.06 -2.29 -15.01
N ARG A 159 2.06 -3.23 -14.07
CA ARG A 159 0.93 -4.11 -13.79
C ARG A 159 -0.14 -3.46 -12.91
N VAL A 160 0.13 -2.27 -12.38
CA VAL A 160 -0.83 -1.53 -11.56
C VAL A 160 -1.65 -0.61 -12.45
N ASP A 161 -2.98 -0.76 -12.46
CA ASP A 161 -3.92 0.06 -13.24
C ASP A 161 -4.53 1.19 -12.43
N ALA A 162 -4.71 0.97 -11.11
CA ALA A 162 -5.35 1.94 -10.22
C ALA A 162 -4.66 2.02 -8.86
N LEU A 163 -4.64 3.23 -8.28
CA LEU A 163 -3.96 3.53 -7.02
C LEU A 163 -4.90 4.27 -6.06
N VAL A 164 -4.99 3.78 -4.82
CA VAL A 164 -5.64 4.51 -3.74
C VAL A 164 -4.63 4.93 -2.68
N LEU A 165 -4.59 6.22 -2.40
CA LEU A 165 -3.78 6.81 -1.34
C LEU A 165 -4.69 7.44 -0.28
N SER A 166 -4.64 6.92 0.94
CA SER A 166 -5.45 7.42 2.04
C SER A 166 -4.57 7.99 3.14
N THR A 167 -4.95 9.15 3.66
CA THR A 167 -4.31 9.80 4.82
C THR A 167 -2.78 9.89 4.66
N VAL A 168 -2.33 10.45 3.54
CA VAL A 168 -0.91 10.66 3.29
C VAL A 168 -0.67 12.09 2.79
N PRO A 169 0.28 12.85 3.38
CA PRO A 169 0.63 14.19 2.93
C PRO A 169 1.52 14.17 1.69
N ALA A 170 1.74 15.33 1.09
CA ALA A 170 2.58 15.49 -0.10
C ALA A 170 4.03 15.02 0.13
N GLU A 171 4.63 15.42 1.26
CA GLU A 171 6.02 15.10 1.63
C GLU A 171 6.13 14.53 3.06
N PRO A 172 5.66 13.28 3.30
CA PRO A 172 5.76 12.65 4.62
C PRO A 172 7.21 12.54 5.13
N SER A 173 8.19 12.43 4.24
CA SER A 173 9.62 12.41 4.60
C SER A 173 10.05 13.61 5.44
N ARG A 174 9.49 14.81 5.21
CA ARG A 174 9.79 16.01 5.99
C ARG A 174 9.21 15.98 7.40
N TYR A 175 8.04 15.35 7.57
CA TYR A 175 7.38 15.27 8.87
C TYR A 175 8.05 14.24 9.77
N TRP A 176 8.32 13.07 9.24
CA TRP A 176 9.06 12.05 9.98
C TRP A 176 10.47 12.51 10.33
N ALA A 177 11.16 13.24 9.43
CA ALA A 177 12.43 13.85 9.77
C ALA A 177 12.31 14.75 11.02
N LYS A 178 11.28 15.59 11.07
CA LYS A 178 11.06 16.51 12.17
C LYS A 178 10.79 15.82 13.51
N GLU A 179 10.12 14.67 13.46
CA GLU A 179 9.71 13.91 14.65
C GLU A 179 10.75 12.89 15.11
N LEU A 180 11.48 12.29 14.18
CA LEU A 180 12.33 11.14 14.47
C LEU A 180 13.81 11.51 14.65
N VAL A 181 14.28 12.63 14.09
CA VAL A 181 15.70 12.95 14.11
C VAL A 181 16.00 14.37 14.61
N PRO A 182 17.22 14.60 15.18
CA PRO A 182 17.68 15.93 15.53
C PRO A 182 17.73 16.87 14.32
N GLN A 183 17.57 18.17 14.57
CA GLN A 183 17.52 19.20 13.50
C GLN A 183 18.76 19.17 12.59
N GLU A 184 19.93 18.86 13.13
CA GLU A 184 21.20 18.78 12.37
C GLU A 184 21.24 17.64 11.35
N THR A 185 20.40 16.60 11.49
CA THR A 185 20.30 15.46 10.57
C THR A 185 19.02 15.49 9.72
N PHE A 186 18.17 16.49 9.92
CA PHE A 186 16.87 16.63 9.24
C PHE A 186 16.98 16.52 7.72
N GLU A 187 17.85 17.32 7.09
CA GLU A 187 17.98 17.33 5.63
C GLU A 187 18.50 15.99 5.10
N SER A 188 19.41 15.35 5.81
CA SER A 188 19.91 14.02 5.41
C SER A 188 18.82 12.96 5.48
N PHE A 189 17.97 13.00 6.52
CA PHE A 189 16.82 12.10 6.65
C PHE A 189 15.81 12.31 5.52
N HIS A 190 15.43 13.57 5.26
CA HIS A 190 14.53 13.91 4.18
C HIS A 190 15.08 13.45 2.81
N GLU A 191 16.34 13.74 2.50
CA GLU A 191 16.99 13.33 1.24
C GLU A 191 16.97 11.81 1.03
N LEU A 192 17.08 11.02 2.09
CA LEU A 192 17.04 9.56 2.01
C LEU A 192 15.63 9.00 1.70
N LEU A 193 14.58 9.70 2.12
CA LEU A 193 13.20 9.22 2.02
C LEU A 193 12.36 9.89 0.93
N ARG A 194 12.78 11.06 0.45
CA ARG A 194 11.99 11.88 -0.48
C ARG A 194 11.59 11.17 -1.78
N ASP A 195 12.31 10.12 -2.17
CA ASP A 195 11.98 9.34 -3.36
C ASP A 195 10.67 8.54 -3.20
N PHE A 196 10.19 8.41 -1.95
CA PHE A 196 8.92 7.78 -1.61
C PHE A 196 7.80 8.79 -1.31
N ASP A 197 8.08 10.10 -1.42
CA ASP A 197 7.05 11.11 -1.20
C ASP A 197 5.98 11.05 -2.31
N PRO A 198 4.68 10.97 -1.98
CA PRO A 198 3.60 10.83 -2.95
C PRO A 198 3.60 11.88 -4.05
N VAL A 199 3.91 13.13 -3.73
CA VAL A 199 4.00 14.21 -4.72
C VAL A 199 5.02 13.93 -5.85
N ARG A 200 6.01 13.08 -5.60
CA ARG A 200 7.00 12.67 -6.61
C ARG A 200 6.60 11.41 -7.35
N LEU A 201 5.90 10.52 -6.67
CA LEU A 201 5.50 9.23 -7.20
C LEU A 201 4.36 9.36 -8.21
N LEU A 202 3.37 10.19 -7.92
CA LEU A 202 2.17 10.36 -8.75
C LEU A 202 2.50 10.87 -10.16
N GLY A 203 3.52 11.69 -10.33
CA GLY A 203 3.96 12.16 -11.65
C GLY A 203 4.54 11.08 -12.57
N SER A 204 4.74 9.86 -12.07
CA SER A 204 5.28 8.71 -12.82
C SER A 204 4.23 7.60 -13.01
N PHE A 205 3.00 7.81 -12.58
CA PHE A 205 1.93 6.84 -12.70
C PHE A 205 0.84 7.35 -13.66
N ASP A 206 0.51 6.57 -14.66
CA ASP A 206 -0.46 6.93 -15.73
C ASP A 206 -1.85 6.31 -15.50
N GLY A 207 -2.05 5.51 -14.43
CA GLY A 207 -3.33 4.87 -14.09
C GLY A 207 -4.27 5.78 -13.30
N ASP A 208 -5.43 5.25 -12.92
CA ASP A 208 -6.44 5.97 -12.17
C ASP A 208 -6.06 6.12 -10.70
N VAL A 209 -6.28 7.30 -10.12
CA VAL A 209 -5.87 7.62 -8.75
C VAL A 209 -7.04 8.14 -7.93
N LEU A 210 -7.27 7.54 -6.75
CA LEU A 210 -8.12 8.07 -5.69
C LEU A 210 -7.28 8.54 -4.52
N ILE A 211 -7.47 9.79 -4.10
CA ILE A 211 -6.86 10.35 -2.88
C ILE A 211 -7.94 10.61 -1.84
N GLN A 212 -7.77 10.08 -0.64
CA GLN A 212 -8.72 10.22 0.47
C GLN A 212 -8.07 10.99 1.63
N ASN A 213 -8.55 12.19 1.87
CA ASN A 213 -7.94 13.14 2.80
C ASN A 213 -8.86 13.49 3.98
N PRO A 214 -8.38 13.44 5.23
CA PRO A 214 -9.08 13.96 6.40
C PRO A 214 -9.03 15.49 6.42
N ARG A 215 -10.02 16.13 7.12
CA ARG A 215 -10.00 17.57 7.38
C ARG A 215 -9.57 17.90 8.81
N ARG A 216 -9.55 16.92 9.72
CA ARG A 216 -9.26 17.10 11.16
C ARG A 216 -8.11 16.22 11.62
N ASP A 217 -7.07 16.12 10.82
CA ASP A 217 -5.87 15.38 11.20
C ASP A 217 -5.05 16.23 12.19
N ASP A 218 -4.73 15.63 13.35
CA ASP A 218 -3.89 16.26 14.37
C ASP A 218 -2.41 15.89 14.19
N ASP A 219 -2.12 14.82 13.42
CA ASP A 219 -0.77 14.34 13.19
C ASP A 219 -0.09 15.13 12.06
N TRP A 220 -0.85 15.51 11.02
CA TRP A 220 -0.28 16.17 9.85
C TRP A 220 -1.06 17.42 9.43
N PRO A 221 -0.37 18.50 9.01
CA PRO A 221 -1.03 19.74 8.66
C PRO A 221 -1.91 19.61 7.41
N LEU A 222 -3.12 20.16 7.48
CA LEU A 222 -4.09 20.16 6.37
C LEU A 222 -3.48 20.64 5.03
N ARG A 223 -2.61 21.64 5.06
CA ARG A 223 -1.98 22.20 3.86
C ARG A 223 -1.17 21.19 3.05
N GLU A 224 -0.69 20.10 3.68
CA GLU A 224 0.09 19.07 2.98
C GLU A 224 -0.82 18.10 2.22
N TYR A 225 -2.00 17.86 2.75
CA TYR A 225 -3.05 17.16 2.02
C TYR A 225 -3.58 17.99 0.85
N GLU A 226 -3.78 19.30 1.08
CA GLU A 226 -4.19 20.24 0.03
C GLU A 226 -3.15 20.30 -1.09
N ARG A 227 -1.87 20.37 -0.76
CA ARG A 227 -0.78 20.34 -1.72
C ARG A 227 -0.75 19.05 -2.55
N LEU A 228 -0.88 17.88 -1.92
CA LEU A 228 -0.95 16.62 -2.66
C LEU A 228 -2.13 16.61 -3.63
N ALA A 229 -3.30 17.07 -3.18
CA ALA A 229 -4.50 17.15 -4.00
C ALA A 229 -4.35 18.14 -5.18
N GLU A 230 -3.61 19.23 -5.00
CA GLU A 230 -3.33 20.22 -6.06
C GLU A 230 -2.30 19.72 -7.08
N ASP A 231 -1.30 18.96 -6.62
CA ASP A 231 -0.19 18.46 -7.46
C ASP A 231 -0.55 17.14 -8.19
N ALA A 232 -1.65 16.47 -7.79
CA ALA A 232 -2.10 15.20 -8.36
C ALA A 232 -3.05 15.41 -9.56
N ASP A 233 -2.51 15.78 -10.70
CA ASP A 233 -3.27 15.98 -11.93
C ASP A 233 -4.06 14.72 -12.31
N GLY A 234 -5.38 14.88 -12.53
CA GLY A 234 -6.27 13.80 -12.94
C GLY A 234 -6.77 12.88 -11.83
N ALA A 235 -6.26 13.00 -10.60
CA ALA A 235 -6.74 12.20 -9.47
C ALA A 235 -8.15 12.61 -9.02
N GLU A 236 -8.97 11.62 -8.64
CA GLU A 236 -10.17 11.86 -7.87
C GLU A 236 -9.78 12.14 -6.41
N VAL A 237 -10.20 13.28 -5.86
CA VAL A 237 -9.87 13.67 -4.48
C VAL A 237 -11.12 13.75 -3.64
N LYS A 238 -11.19 12.95 -2.57
CA LYS A 238 -12.26 12.97 -1.59
C LYS A 238 -11.80 13.53 -0.25
N TRP A 239 -12.64 14.38 0.34
CA TRP A 239 -12.38 15.04 1.61
C TRP A 239 -13.40 14.64 2.65
N TYR A 240 -12.91 14.27 3.83
CA TYR A 240 -13.74 13.81 4.94
C TYR A 240 -13.70 14.82 6.09
N PRO A 241 -14.70 15.74 6.16
CA PRO A 241 -14.66 16.89 7.06
C PRO A 241 -14.79 16.53 8.54
N ASP A 242 -15.37 15.39 8.84
CA ASP A 242 -15.65 14.96 10.21
C ASP A 242 -14.63 13.97 10.77
N TYR A 243 -13.63 13.57 9.98
CA TYR A 243 -12.63 12.58 10.36
C TYR A 243 -11.22 13.17 10.47
N GLY A 244 -10.44 12.59 11.37
CA GLY A 244 -9.01 12.82 11.57
C GLY A 244 -8.16 11.77 10.88
N HIS A 245 -6.99 11.49 11.45
CA HIS A 245 -5.97 10.60 10.89
C HIS A 245 -6.52 9.23 10.47
N GLN A 246 -7.38 8.65 11.28
CA GLN A 246 -8.12 7.45 10.89
C GLN A 246 -9.43 7.86 10.22
N LEU A 247 -9.53 7.59 8.92
CA LEU A 247 -10.75 7.81 8.16
C LEU A 247 -11.85 6.85 8.64
N GLY A 248 -13.10 7.30 8.53
CA GLY A 248 -14.25 6.53 8.99
C GLY A 248 -14.89 5.65 7.91
N PRO A 249 -15.98 4.97 8.25
CA PRO A 249 -16.67 4.01 7.36
C PRO A 249 -17.13 4.59 6.01
N GLU A 250 -17.35 5.91 5.94
CA GLU A 250 -17.69 6.60 4.70
C GLU A 250 -16.53 6.49 3.70
N ALA A 251 -15.30 6.70 4.16
CA ALA A 251 -14.11 6.56 3.31
C ALA A 251 -13.89 5.12 2.83
N ASP A 252 -14.19 4.13 3.69
CA ASP A 252 -14.11 2.72 3.31
C ASP A 252 -15.13 2.38 2.22
N THR A 253 -16.36 2.89 2.35
CA THR A 253 -17.43 2.71 1.35
C THR A 253 -17.06 3.36 0.02
N ASP A 254 -16.63 4.62 0.05
CA ASP A 254 -16.21 5.35 -1.13
C ASP A 254 -15.08 4.65 -1.89
N ARG A 255 -14.08 4.13 -1.15
CA ARG A 255 -12.95 3.39 -1.72
C ARG A 255 -13.41 2.09 -2.39
N GLN A 256 -14.27 1.35 -1.74
CA GLN A 256 -14.82 0.10 -2.28
C GLN A 256 -15.66 0.35 -3.55
N GLU A 257 -16.47 1.40 -3.56
CA GLU A 257 -17.28 1.77 -4.73
C GLU A 257 -16.39 2.19 -5.89
N TRP A 258 -15.40 3.03 -5.63
CA TRP A 258 -14.45 3.47 -6.63
C TRP A 258 -13.64 2.28 -7.20
N LEU A 259 -13.06 1.43 -6.35
CA LEU A 259 -12.32 0.25 -6.79
C LEU A 259 -13.18 -0.73 -7.60
N ALA A 260 -14.41 -0.96 -7.17
CA ALA A 260 -15.31 -1.82 -7.91
C ALA A 260 -15.65 -1.25 -9.30
N GLN A 261 -15.87 0.05 -9.41
CA GLN A 261 -16.12 0.73 -10.67
C GLN A 261 -14.90 0.65 -11.60
N GLU A 262 -13.71 1.03 -11.13
CA GLU A 262 -12.50 1.04 -11.95
C GLU A 262 -12.11 -0.37 -12.43
N LEU A 263 -12.15 -1.34 -11.53
CA LEU A 263 -11.67 -2.70 -11.83
C LEU A 263 -12.71 -3.57 -12.56
N THR A 264 -14.02 -3.30 -12.43
CA THR A 264 -15.06 -4.15 -13.03
C THR A 264 -15.88 -3.43 -14.12
N GLY A 265 -15.76 -2.12 -14.26
CA GLY A 265 -16.55 -1.30 -15.17
C GLY A 265 -18.05 -1.24 -14.83
N ARG A 266 -18.41 -1.43 -13.54
CA ARG A 266 -19.81 -1.52 -13.07
C ARG A 266 -20.12 -0.52 -11.99
#